data_f8f84af4fde3fa4c05adb7a04ad343c4
#
_entry.id   f8f84af4fde3fa4c05adb7a04ad343c4
#
_cell.length_a   1.000
_cell.length_b   1.000
_cell.length_c   1.000
_cell.angle_alpha   90.00
_cell.angle_beta   90.00
_cell.angle_gamma   90.00
#
_symmetry.space_group_name_H-M   'P 1'
#
loop_
_entity.id
_entity.type
_entity.pdbx_description
1 polymer ?
#
loop_
_entity_poly.entity_id
_entity_poly.type
_entity_poly.pdbx_seq_one_letter_code
_entity_poly.pdbx_strand_id
1 'polypeptide(L)'
;DDWTDAHRCASLALVELDKADELLAQQGDAVMNQLVCFVANQWKKHYDRPDERVVCRLTDTLFAIGCADKTCAELAEELRGIYAEMPRECVASVGLMRRVAFTQSIGCACTGEVRGKNWDALYKLCEERLAAAKTAGGDQVCAG
;
A
#
# COMPACT_ATOMS: atom_id res chain seq x y z
N ASP A 1 -10.43 2.74 19.80
CA ASP A 1 -10.54 3.42 18.51
C ASP A 1 -11.98 3.37 17.99
N ASP A 2 -12.59 4.55 17.78
CA ASP A 2 -14.01 4.67 17.41
C ASP A 2 -14.33 3.95 16.11
N TRP A 3 -13.41 3.99 15.16
CA TRP A 3 -13.64 3.35 13.87
C TRP A 3 -13.70 1.83 13.98
N THR A 4 -12.78 1.22 14.73
CA THR A 4 -12.76 -0.22 14.93
C THR A 4 -13.91 -0.69 15.82
N ASP A 5 -14.33 0.15 16.77
CA ASP A 5 -15.47 -0.17 17.64
C ASP A 5 -16.80 -0.19 16.89
N ALA A 6 -16.91 0.65 15.85
CA ALA A 6 -18.12 0.73 15.04
C ALA A 6 -18.23 -0.41 14.02
N HIS A 7 -17.16 -1.16 13.78
CA HIS A 7 -17.11 -2.23 12.79
C HIS A 7 -16.71 -3.56 13.41
N ARG A 8 -17.35 -4.63 12.94
CA ARG A 8 -17.09 -6.00 13.44
C ARG A 8 -15.68 -6.45 13.13
N CYS A 9 -15.16 -6.04 11.98
CA CYS A 9 -13.82 -6.36 11.52
C CYS A 9 -13.30 -5.18 10.72
N ALA A 10 -12.03 -4.87 10.89
CA ALA A 10 -11.37 -3.86 10.09
C ALA A 10 -10.05 -4.46 9.61
N SER A 11 -9.67 -4.11 8.41
CA SER A 11 -8.39 -4.56 7.84
C SER A 11 -7.54 -3.37 7.45
N LEU A 12 -6.24 -3.59 7.43
CA LEU A 12 -5.24 -2.57 7.10
C LEU A 12 -4.22 -3.18 6.16
N ALA A 13 -3.82 -2.41 5.18
CA ALA A 13 -2.72 -2.77 4.31
C ALA A 13 -1.70 -1.65 4.28
N LEU A 14 -0.44 -2.00 4.27
CA LEU A 14 0.65 -1.05 4.06
C LEU A 14 1.24 -1.34 2.68
N VAL A 15 1.36 -0.31 1.88
CA VAL A 15 1.85 -0.37 0.50
C VAL A 15 3.09 0.49 0.38
N GLU A 16 4.17 -0.07 -0.09
CA GLU A 16 5.42 0.68 -0.27
C GLU A 16 6.07 0.37 -1.60
N LEU A 17 6.68 1.39 -2.20
CA LEU A 17 7.49 1.23 -3.40
C LEU A 17 8.71 0.37 -3.08
N ASP A 18 8.96 -0.64 -3.91
CA ASP A 18 10.15 -1.47 -3.79
C ASP A 18 11.38 -0.70 -4.24
N LYS A 19 12.47 -0.87 -3.50
CA LYS A 19 13.78 -0.28 -3.84
C LYS A 19 13.69 1.24 -4.01
N ALA A 20 12.91 1.89 -3.15
CA ALA A 20 12.68 3.34 -3.23
C ALA A 20 13.99 4.12 -3.15
N ASP A 21 14.92 3.71 -2.29
CA ASP A 21 16.22 4.38 -2.14
C ASP A 21 17.04 4.31 -3.42
N GLU A 22 17.03 3.15 -4.08
CA GLU A 22 17.73 2.97 -5.35
C GLU A 22 17.09 3.79 -6.46
N LEU A 23 15.77 3.83 -6.51
CA LEU A 23 15.04 4.64 -7.48
C LEU A 23 15.37 6.12 -7.30
N LEU A 24 15.38 6.58 -6.06
CA LEU A 24 15.71 7.97 -5.75
C LEU A 24 17.14 8.30 -6.19
N ALA A 25 18.10 7.43 -5.91
CA ALA A 25 19.48 7.62 -6.29
C ALA A 25 19.68 7.66 -7.81
N GLN A 26 18.93 6.83 -8.53
CA GLN A 26 19.03 6.73 -10.00
C GLN A 26 18.27 7.83 -10.73
N GLN A 27 17.11 8.23 -10.23
CA GLN A 27 16.17 9.09 -10.95
C GLN A 27 16.11 10.53 -10.44
N GLY A 28 16.47 10.75 -9.16
CA GLY A 28 16.42 12.08 -8.53
C GLY A 28 15.06 12.42 -7.94
N ASP A 29 15.02 13.49 -7.15
CA ASP A 29 13.84 13.91 -6.38
C ASP A 29 12.62 14.25 -7.24
N ALA A 30 12.85 14.97 -8.34
CA ALA A 30 11.75 15.42 -9.18
C ALA A 30 11.01 14.25 -9.84
N VAL A 31 11.76 13.25 -10.32
CA VAL A 31 11.18 12.05 -10.90
C VAL A 31 10.46 11.24 -9.84
N MET A 32 11.08 11.09 -8.65
CA MET A 32 10.46 10.37 -7.54
C MET A 32 9.13 11.00 -7.11
N ASN A 33 9.07 12.32 -7.05
CA ASN A 33 7.82 13.02 -6.72
C ASN A 33 6.71 12.70 -7.71
N GLN A 34 7.02 12.69 -8.99
CA GLN A 34 6.04 12.33 -10.03
C GLN A 34 5.62 10.87 -9.91
N LEU A 35 6.56 9.98 -9.67
CA LEU A 35 6.28 8.56 -9.49
C LEU A 35 5.37 8.31 -8.28
N VAL A 36 5.67 8.91 -7.14
CA VAL A 36 4.88 8.76 -5.92
C VAL A 36 3.47 9.30 -6.13
N CYS A 37 3.32 10.46 -6.78
CA CYS A 37 2.01 11.02 -7.10
C CYS A 37 1.22 10.10 -8.03
N PHE A 38 1.89 9.53 -9.02
CA PHE A 38 1.26 8.58 -9.93
C PHE A 38 0.72 7.35 -9.18
N VAL A 39 1.54 6.77 -8.31
CA VAL A 39 1.16 5.60 -7.50
C VAL A 39 -0.01 5.94 -6.57
N ALA A 40 0.06 7.08 -5.89
CA ALA A 40 -1.01 7.54 -5.01
C ALA A 40 -2.33 7.67 -5.76
N ASN A 41 -2.29 8.27 -6.96
CA ASN A 41 -3.48 8.44 -7.78
C ASN A 41 -4.05 7.11 -8.27
N GLN A 42 -3.19 6.13 -8.57
CA GLN A 42 -3.65 4.80 -8.96
C GLN A 42 -4.44 4.13 -7.84
N TRP A 43 -3.95 4.22 -6.61
CA TRP A 43 -4.68 3.65 -5.47
C TRP A 43 -5.96 4.40 -5.16
N LYS A 44 -5.93 5.73 -5.16
CA LYS A 44 -7.12 6.57 -4.90
C LYS A 44 -8.23 6.34 -5.92
N LYS A 45 -7.86 6.05 -7.15
CA LYS A 45 -8.81 5.75 -8.22
C LYS A 45 -9.71 4.56 -7.90
N HIS A 46 -9.16 3.56 -7.20
CA HIS A 46 -9.89 2.35 -6.84
C HIS A 46 -10.65 2.49 -5.51
N TYR A 47 -10.36 3.54 -4.73
CA TYR A 47 -10.94 3.74 -3.40
C TYR A 47 -11.50 5.15 -3.26
N ASP A 48 -12.61 5.40 -3.93
CA ASP A 48 -13.29 6.68 -3.88
C ASP A 48 -14.46 6.72 -2.88
N ARG A 49 -14.55 5.70 -2.02
CA ARG A 49 -15.59 5.60 -0.99
C ARG A 49 -14.96 5.74 0.40
N PRO A 50 -14.79 6.98 0.88
CA PRO A 50 -14.06 7.22 2.14
C PRO A 50 -14.77 6.70 3.39
N ASP A 51 -16.05 6.39 3.32
CA ASP A 51 -16.81 5.81 4.41
C ASP A 51 -16.49 4.32 4.64
N GLU A 52 -16.03 3.62 3.61
CA GLU A 52 -15.70 2.20 3.70
C GLU A 52 -14.19 1.95 3.62
N ARG A 53 -13.50 2.75 2.84
CA ARG A 53 -12.07 2.60 2.57
C ARG A 53 -11.37 3.93 2.63
N VAL A 54 -10.19 3.92 3.21
CA VAL A 54 -9.37 5.13 3.34
C VAL A 54 -7.97 4.83 2.81
N VAL A 55 -7.49 5.70 1.92
CA VAL A 55 -6.11 5.65 1.43
C VAL A 55 -5.39 6.85 2.01
N CYS A 56 -4.30 6.59 2.71
CA CYS A 56 -3.53 7.63 3.41
C CYS A 56 -2.05 7.47 3.10
N ARG A 57 -1.40 8.58 2.80
CA ARG A 57 0.06 8.60 2.61
C ARG A 57 0.73 8.81 3.96
N LEU A 58 1.57 7.87 4.38
CA LEU A 58 2.26 7.92 5.66
C LEU A 58 3.65 8.53 5.56
N THR A 59 4.38 8.16 4.52
CA THR A 59 5.69 8.74 4.20
C THR A 59 5.75 9.02 2.70
N ASP A 60 6.91 9.43 2.21
CA ASP A 60 7.10 9.71 0.78
C ASP A 60 6.81 8.49 -0.10
N THR A 61 7.03 7.28 0.43
CA THR A 61 6.91 6.05 -0.35
C THR A 61 6.00 5.01 0.27
N LEU A 62 5.40 5.30 1.43
CA LEU A 62 4.56 4.37 2.18
C LEU A 62 3.12 4.87 2.26
N PHE A 63 2.18 4.03 1.87
CA PHE A 63 0.74 4.31 1.93
C PHE A 63 0.05 3.31 2.83
N ALA A 64 -1.05 3.73 3.45
CA ALA A 64 -1.91 2.84 4.22
C ALA A 64 -3.29 2.81 3.58
N ILE A 65 -3.87 1.62 3.51
CA ILE A 65 -5.24 1.41 3.03
C ILE A 65 -6.02 0.76 4.17
N GLY A 66 -7.02 1.47 4.67
CA GLY A 66 -7.91 0.94 5.71
C GLY A 66 -9.23 0.51 5.09
N CYS A 67 -9.78 -0.59 5.53
CA CYS A 67 -11.03 -1.12 5.01
C CYS A 67 -11.91 -1.62 6.14
N ALA A 68 -13.17 -1.18 6.16
CA ALA A 68 -14.16 -1.61 7.14
C ALA A 68 -14.82 -2.92 6.68
N ASP A 69 -15.17 -3.75 7.68
CA ASP A 69 -15.97 -4.97 7.47
C ASP A 69 -15.41 -5.97 6.46
N LYS A 70 -14.09 -6.03 6.35
CA LYS A 70 -13.40 -7.04 5.53
C LYS A 70 -12.36 -7.77 6.37
N THR A 71 -12.21 -9.05 6.10
CA THR A 71 -11.11 -9.83 6.66
C THR A 71 -9.84 -9.54 5.89
N CYS A 72 -8.70 -9.93 6.46
CA CYS A 72 -7.41 -9.81 5.78
C CYS A 72 -7.41 -10.56 4.43
N ALA A 73 -7.98 -11.77 4.42
CA ALA A 73 -8.05 -12.57 3.20
C ALA A 73 -8.86 -11.88 2.10
N GLU A 74 -9.99 -11.27 2.46
CA GLU A 74 -10.83 -10.55 1.51
C GLU A 74 -10.12 -9.31 0.96
N LEU A 75 -9.49 -8.52 1.84
CA LEU A 75 -8.75 -7.35 1.42
C LEU A 75 -7.55 -7.73 0.55
N ALA A 76 -6.82 -8.77 0.94
CA ALA A 76 -5.65 -9.24 0.17
C ALA A 76 -6.04 -9.65 -1.24
N GLU A 77 -7.17 -10.34 -1.39
CA GLU A 77 -7.67 -10.76 -2.70
C GLU A 77 -8.02 -9.56 -3.57
N GLU A 78 -8.70 -8.57 -2.97
CA GLU A 78 -9.04 -7.32 -3.64
C GLU A 78 -7.76 -6.58 -4.08
N LEU A 79 -6.79 -6.45 -3.19
CA LEU A 79 -5.54 -5.77 -3.49
C LEU A 79 -4.71 -6.48 -4.56
N ARG A 80 -4.69 -7.81 -4.54
CA ARG A 80 -4.01 -8.59 -5.58
C ARG A 80 -4.63 -8.34 -6.95
N GLY A 81 -5.95 -8.27 -7.01
CA GLY A 81 -6.66 -7.98 -8.25
C GLY A 81 -6.36 -6.58 -8.78
N ILE A 82 -6.43 -5.58 -7.91
CA ILE A 82 -6.13 -4.19 -8.27
C ILE A 82 -4.67 -4.07 -8.72
N TYR A 83 -3.77 -4.62 -7.93
CA TYR A 83 -2.34 -4.51 -8.21
C TYR A 83 -1.95 -5.22 -9.51
N ALA A 84 -2.58 -6.36 -9.82
CA ALA A 84 -2.31 -7.10 -11.04
C ALA A 84 -2.61 -6.28 -12.30
N GLU A 85 -3.59 -5.39 -12.24
CA GLU A 85 -3.98 -4.52 -13.34
C GLU A 85 -3.28 -3.16 -13.33
N MET A 86 -2.56 -2.86 -12.25
CA MET A 86 -1.90 -1.57 -12.09
C MET A 86 -0.65 -1.48 -12.97
N PRO A 87 -0.39 -0.31 -13.60
CA PRO A 87 0.83 -0.13 -14.39
C PRO A 87 2.09 -0.34 -13.56
N ARG A 88 3.09 -0.96 -14.17
CA ARG A 88 4.43 -1.14 -13.58
C ARG A 88 5.44 -0.12 -14.08
N GLU A 89 4.97 0.86 -14.84
CA GLU A 89 5.80 1.95 -15.35
C GLU A 89 5.07 3.27 -15.22
N CYS A 90 5.84 4.31 -14.98
CA CYS A 90 5.36 5.68 -14.95
C CYS A 90 6.17 6.50 -15.95
N VAL A 91 5.49 7.37 -16.69
CA VAL A 91 6.18 8.32 -17.57
C VAL A 91 6.36 9.62 -16.81
N ALA A 92 7.61 9.93 -16.44
CA ALA A 92 7.95 11.16 -15.75
C ALA A 92 8.45 12.19 -16.75
N SER A 93 8.01 13.44 -16.57
CA SER A 93 8.38 14.54 -17.44
C SER A 93 9.20 15.55 -16.64
N VAL A 94 10.53 15.42 -16.75
CA VAL A 94 11.49 16.32 -16.10
C VAL A 94 12.54 16.66 -17.16
N GLY A 95 12.28 17.71 -17.92
CA GLY A 95 13.07 18.04 -19.09
C GLY A 95 12.73 17.12 -20.26
N LEU A 96 13.26 15.92 -20.27
CA LEU A 96 12.92 14.88 -21.24
C LEU A 96 11.93 13.90 -20.60
N MET A 97 11.07 13.31 -21.42
CA MET A 97 10.18 12.25 -20.97
C MET A 97 10.99 11.01 -20.66
N ARG A 98 10.68 10.36 -19.55
CA ARG A 98 11.42 9.22 -19.03
C ARG A 98 10.47 8.15 -18.52
N ARG A 99 10.67 6.92 -18.93
CA ARG A 99 9.90 5.79 -18.42
C ARG A 99 10.61 5.21 -17.19
N VAL A 100 9.89 5.10 -16.09
CA VAL A 100 10.44 4.57 -14.85
C VAL A 100 9.67 3.32 -14.47
N ALA A 101 10.36 2.19 -14.46
CA ALA A 101 9.79 0.93 -14.02
C ALA A 101 9.82 0.87 -12.49
N PHE A 102 8.76 0.33 -11.89
CA PHE A 102 8.67 0.22 -10.44
C PHE A 102 7.79 -0.97 -10.05
N THR A 103 7.98 -1.46 -8.84
CA THR A 103 7.10 -2.45 -8.23
C THR A 103 6.75 -2.01 -6.83
N GLN A 104 5.75 -2.66 -6.23
CA GLN A 104 5.28 -2.37 -4.90
C GLN A 104 5.16 -3.65 -4.09
N SER A 105 5.36 -3.54 -2.78
CA SER A 105 5.10 -4.61 -1.84
C SER A 105 3.97 -4.19 -0.92
N ILE A 106 3.14 -5.13 -0.52
CA ILE A 106 1.95 -4.88 0.29
C ILE A 106 1.91 -5.89 1.43
N GLY A 107 1.73 -5.38 2.64
CA GLY A 107 1.50 -6.21 3.83
C GLY A 107 0.11 -5.93 4.37
N CYS A 108 -0.67 -6.97 4.64
CA CYS A 108 -2.09 -6.85 4.99
C CYS A 108 -2.41 -7.67 6.24
N ALA A 109 -3.26 -7.12 7.12
CA ALA A 109 -3.74 -7.78 8.32
C ALA A 109 -5.11 -7.25 8.71
N CYS A 110 -5.81 -7.96 9.59
CA CYS A 110 -7.11 -7.51 10.09
C CYS A 110 -7.19 -7.58 11.60
N THR A 111 -8.18 -6.89 12.19
CA THR A 111 -8.34 -6.80 13.64
C THR A 111 -8.57 -8.15 14.31
N GLY A 112 -9.12 -9.12 13.59
CA GLY A 112 -9.32 -10.47 14.11
C GLY A 112 -8.03 -11.23 14.40
N GLU A 113 -6.91 -10.76 13.86
CA GLU A 113 -5.60 -11.39 14.04
C GLU A 113 -4.81 -10.82 15.22
N VAL A 114 -5.29 -9.76 15.84
CA VAL A 114 -4.62 -9.11 16.96
C VAL A 114 -5.56 -9.00 18.15
N ARG A 115 -4.99 -9.01 19.35
CA ARG A 115 -5.77 -8.92 20.58
C ARG A 115 -6.27 -7.51 20.82
N GLY A 116 -7.52 -7.39 21.26
CA GLY A 116 -8.10 -6.13 21.72
C GLY A 116 -8.31 -5.09 20.64
N LYS A 117 -8.31 -5.47 19.38
CA LYS A 117 -8.48 -4.55 18.25
C LYS A 117 -7.51 -3.36 18.34
N ASN A 118 -6.27 -3.64 18.73
CA ASN A 118 -5.23 -2.63 18.95
C ASN A 118 -4.59 -2.21 17.64
N TRP A 119 -4.68 -0.93 17.30
CA TRP A 119 -4.13 -0.39 16.06
C TRP A 119 -2.61 -0.53 15.98
N ASP A 120 -1.89 -0.36 17.10
CA ASP A 120 -0.44 -0.51 17.10
C ASP A 120 -0.04 -1.92 16.77
N ALA A 121 -0.71 -2.91 17.34
CA ALA A 121 -0.46 -4.32 17.04
C ALA A 121 -0.81 -4.66 15.60
N LEU A 122 -1.91 -4.11 15.10
CA LEU A 122 -2.33 -4.30 13.70
C LEU A 122 -1.30 -3.71 12.75
N TYR A 123 -0.85 -2.50 13.02
CA TYR A 123 0.15 -1.82 12.20
C TYR A 123 1.46 -2.64 12.16
N LYS A 124 1.91 -3.11 13.31
CA LYS A 124 3.14 -3.95 13.40
C LYS A 124 3.02 -5.22 12.58
N LEU A 125 1.86 -5.88 12.63
CA LEU A 125 1.64 -7.08 11.84
C LEU A 125 1.69 -6.79 10.35
N CYS A 126 1.12 -5.66 9.94
CA CYS A 126 1.20 -5.21 8.54
C CYS A 126 2.65 -4.92 8.14
N GLU A 127 3.42 -4.29 9.03
CA GLU A 127 4.84 -4.01 8.78
C GLU A 127 5.64 -5.29 8.59
N GLU A 128 5.38 -6.29 9.43
CA GLU A 128 6.04 -7.61 9.33
C GLU A 128 5.74 -8.28 8.00
N ARG A 129 4.48 -8.23 7.59
CA ARG A 129 4.05 -8.82 6.31
C ARG A 129 4.57 -8.04 5.12
N LEU A 130 4.65 -6.72 5.23
CA LEU A 130 5.28 -5.89 4.21
C LEU A 130 6.75 -6.25 4.05
N ALA A 131 7.46 -6.40 5.16
CA ALA A 131 8.86 -6.83 5.14
C ALA A 131 9.02 -8.22 4.53
N ALA A 132 8.09 -9.13 4.83
CA ALA A 132 8.08 -10.47 4.26
C ALA A 132 7.88 -10.44 2.75
N ALA A 133 6.99 -9.56 2.25
CA ALA A 133 6.77 -9.39 0.83
C ALA A 133 8.04 -8.89 0.13
N LYS A 134 8.72 -7.93 0.74
CA LYS A 134 9.99 -7.38 0.22
C LYS A 134 11.08 -8.44 0.20
N THR A 135 11.22 -9.20 1.28
CA THR A 135 12.22 -10.27 1.41
C THR A 135 11.98 -11.37 0.38
N ALA A 136 10.73 -11.65 0.06
CA ALA A 136 10.37 -12.66 -0.94
C ALA A 136 10.56 -12.19 -2.39
N GLY A 137 11.08 -10.98 -2.59
CA GLY A 137 11.36 -10.46 -3.92
C GLY A 137 10.59 -9.20 -4.30
N GLY A 138 9.69 -8.74 -3.45
CA GLY A 138 8.85 -7.59 -3.76
C GLY A 138 7.74 -7.92 -4.77
N ASP A 139 7.05 -6.89 -5.25
CA ASP A 139 6.04 -7.00 -6.29
C ASP A 139 4.92 -7.99 -5.93
N GLN A 140 4.46 -7.92 -4.68
CA GLN A 140 3.46 -8.90 -4.20
C GLN A 140 2.73 -8.43 -2.94
N VAL A 141 1.66 -9.14 -2.63
CA VAL A 141 0.86 -8.95 -1.41
C VAL A 141 1.14 -10.11 -0.45
N CYS A 142 1.45 -9.79 0.79
CA CYS A 142 1.63 -10.77 1.85
C CYS A 142 0.53 -10.57 2.90
N ALA A 143 -0.26 -11.61 3.15
CA ALA A 143 -1.37 -11.59 4.11
C ALA A 143 -1.26 -12.67 5.19
N GLY A 144 -0.07 -13.18 5.36
CA GLY A 144 0.16 -14.21 6.39
C GLY A 144 0.85 -15.45 5.92
#